data_0d1447dd52eec2ef4893ca3e31997c29
#
_entry.id   0d1447dd52eec2ef4893ca3e31997c29
#
_cell.length_a   1.000
_cell.length_b   1.000
_cell.length_c   1.000
_cell.angle_alpha   90.00
_cell.angle_beta   90.00
_cell.angle_gamma   90.00
#
_symmetry.space_group_name_H-M   'P 1'
#
loop_
_entity.id
_entity.type
_entity.pdbx_description
1 polymer ?
#
loop_
_entity_poly.entity_id
_entity_poly.type
_entity_poly.pdbx_seq_one_letter_code
_entity_poly.pdbx_strand_id
1 'polypeptide(L)'
;MKKGVLAAFVAAMLAFSLTACGGTGTSESTDKASSDSSSDKVVTLKFAHTVQSGTKTAECIEKFCEKVEEASDGRLKIENYPDSQLGDDDEICDQIYNGAAMLDYVDPAKMEDYYADYSILVTPYFFDSADEIKEFAWSDLGQELSEGCAANGMKCLDNMGGYYGARQIMSKKEIITPEDMKDVKFRVPSTTMWVAMANAWGTNATSVAFSEAYTALSQGVCDAIENPVPAMLQASFQEVCK
;
A
#
# COMPACT_ATOMS: atom_id res chain seq x y z
N MET A 1 -55.54 -9.56 17.80
CA MET A 1 -56.63 -8.66 17.31
C MET A 1 -55.96 -7.52 16.56
N LYS A 2 -56.46 -7.33 15.30
CA LYS A 2 -56.28 -6.20 14.35
C LYS A 2 -54.87 -6.06 13.75
N LYS A 3 -54.54 -6.58 12.51
CA LYS A 3 -55.08 -6.35 11.16
C LYS A 3 -55.10 -4.85 10.79
N GLY A 4 -54.33 -4.57 9.72
CA GLY A 4 -54.74 -3.62 8.73
C GLY A 4 -53.62 -2.65 8.33
N VAL A 5 -53.12 -2.85 7.11
CA VAL A 5 -53.42 -2.09 5.89
C VAL A 5 -52.55 -0.84 5.76
N LEU A 6 -51.69 -0.76 4.76
CA LEU A 6 -51.82 -0.23 3.40
C LEU A 6 -50.48 -0.35 2.69
N ALA A 7 -50.16 -1.07 1.76
CA ALA A 7 -50.33 -1.24 0.34
C ALA A 7 -50.57 0.06 -0.47
N ALA A 8 -49.71 0.19 -1.53
CA ALA A 8 -49.95 0.92 -2.77
C ALA A 8 -49.59 2.43 -2.84
N PHE A 9 -48.53 2.70 -3.57
CA PHE A 9 -48.39 3.64 -4.67
C PHE A 9 -47.17 3.20 -5.49
N VAL A 10 -47.23 2.32 -6.37
CA VAL A 10 -47.74 2.10 -7.75
C VAL A 10 -47.25 3.17 -8.73
N ALA A 11 -46.31 2.69 -9.55
CA ALA A 11 -46.30 2.80 -11.00
C ALA A 11 -47.18 3.85 -11.67
N ALA A 12 -46.56 4.72 -12.39
CA ALA A 12 -46.91 5.33 -13.69
C ALA A 12 -45.80 6.34 -14.05
N MET A 13 -45.04 6.09 -15.09
CA MET A 13 -45.27 6.60 -16.42
C MET A 13 -44.24 5.99 -17.39
N LEU A 14 -44.77 5.09 -18.14
CA LEU A 14 -44.28 4.68 -19.46
C LEU A 14 -44.97 5.55 -20.52
N ALA A 15 -44.24 5.78 -21.60
CA ALA A 15 -44.71 6.09 -22.95
C ALA A 15 -44.85 7.57 -23.32
N PHE A 16 -44.03 7.93 -24.27
CA PHE A 16 -44.25 8.71 -25.49
C PHE A 16 -42.92 8.87 -26.19
N SER A 17 -42.71 8.65 -27.46
CA SER A 17 -43.46 8.14 -28.60
C SER A 17 -42.48 7.92 -29.73
N LEU A 18 -42.62 6.83 -30.44
CA LEU A 18 -42.03 6.63 -31.78
C LEU A 18 -42.77 7.56 -32.75
N THR A 19 -42.01 8.30 -33.55
CA THR A 19 -42.51 8.77 -34.85
C THR A 19 -41.47 8.45 -35.92
N ALA A 20 -41.83 7.47 -36.73
CA ALA A 20 -41.18 7.17 -37.99
C ALA A 20 -41.60 8.20 -39.03
N CYS A 21 -40.67 8.65 -39.88
CA CYS A 21 -41.01 9.03 -41.21
C CYS A 21 -39.78 8.78 -42.16
N GLY A 22 -40.04 7.99 -43.16
CA GLY A 22 -39.08 7.55 -44.15
C GLY A 22 -38.72 8.66 -45.17
N GLY A 23 -37.61 8.45 -45.83
CA GLY A 23 -37.13 9.25 -46.98
C GLY A 23 -35.92 8.57 -47.59
N THR A 24 -36.20 7.88 -48.72
CA THR A 24 -35.23 7.29 -49.63
C THR A 24 -34.32 8.36 -50.21
N GLY A 25 -33.00 8.18 -50.13
CA GLY A 25 -32.03 9.01 -50.79
C GLY A 25 -30.66 8.36 -50.81
N THR A 26 -30.36 7.64 -51.88
CA THR A 26 -29.05 7.08 -52.17
C THR A 26 -28.03 8.21 -52.43
N SER A 27 -26.98 8.23 -51.66
CA SER A 27 -25.75 8.96 -52.02
C SER A 27 -24.56 8.25 -51.37
N GLU A 28 -23.73 7.68 -52.21
CA GLU A 28 -22.36 7.26 -51.91
C GLU A 28 -21.61 8.43 -51.30
N SER A 29 -21.07 8.25 -50.12
CA SER A 29 -20.07 9.14 -49.55
C SER A 29 -19.00 8.28 -48.89
N THR A 30 -17.85 8.30 -49.52
CA THR A 30 -16.55 7.85 -49.07
C THR A 30 -16.37 7.96 -47.55
N ASP A 31 -16.20 6.80 -46.91
CA ASP A 31 -15.67 6.68 -45.57
C ASP A 31 -14.28 7.33 -45.50
N LYS A 32 -14.23 8.56 -45.05
CA LYS A 32 -13.07 9.08 -44.36
C LYS A 32 -13.07 8.48 -42.99
N ALA A 33 -12.18 7.52 -42.76
CA ALA A 33 -11.79 7.11 -41.43
C ALA A 33 -11.47 8.37 -40.62
N SER A 34 -12.40 8.77 -39.77
CA SER A 34 -12.12 9.73 -38.72
C SER A 34 -11.11 9.02 -37.81
N SER A 35 -9.86 9.46 -37.91
CA SER A 35 -8.89 9.21 -36.86
C SER A 35 -9.50 9.77 -35.59
N ASP A 36 -10.02 8.88 -34.76
CA ASP A 36 -10.43 9.19 -33.40
C ASP A 36 -9.18 9.72 -32.69
N SER A 37 -9.12 11.02 -32.56
CA SER A 37 -8.13 11.67 -31.71
C SER A 37 -8.50 11.19 -30.30
N SER A 38 -7.76 10.20 -29.80
CA SER A 38 -7.79 9.86 -28.39
C SER A 38 -7.51 11.16 -27.63
N SER A 39 -8.57 11.80 -27.16
CA SER A 39 -8.46 12.97 -26.31
C SER A 39 -7.55 12.59 -25.16
N ASP A 40 -6.54 13.42 -24.89
CA ASP A 40 -5.59 13.29 -23.78
C ASP A 40 -6.33 13.31 -22.45
N LYS A 41 -6.93 12.18 -22.09
CA LYS A 41 -7.62 12.02 -20.80
C LYS A 41 -6.53 11.87 -19.74
N VAL A 42 -6.41 12.86 -18.88
CA VAL A 42 -5.54 12.77 -17.71
C VAL A 42 -6.09 11.67 -16.79
N VAL A 43 -5.22 10.73 -16.44
CA VAL A 43 -5.50 9.70 -15.44
C VAL A 43 -4.91 10.17 -14.14
N THR A 44 -5.71 10.23 -13.08
CA THR A 44 -5.26 10.60 -11.74
C THR A 44 -5.24 9.37 -10.86
N LEU A 45 -4.11 9.11 -10.20
CA LEU A 45 -3.95 8.10 -9.17
C LEU A 45 -3.69 8.80 -7.83
N LYS A 46 -4.13 8.18 -6.75
CA LYS A 46 -3.75 8.59 -5.40
C LYS A 46 -2.55 7.78 -4.96
N PHE A 47 -1.55 8.44 -4.36
CA PHE A 47 -0.46 7.75 -3.68
C PHE A 47 -0.63 7.99 -2.19
N ALA A 48 -1.17 7.01 -1.50
CA ALA A 48 -1.39 7.04 -0.05
C ALA A 48 -0.27 6.24 0.63
N HIS A 49 0.23 6.75 1.75
CA HIS A 49 1.29 6.07 2.49
C HIS A 49 1.41 6.58 3.93
N THR A 50 2.01 5.77 4.80
CA THR A 50 2.24 6.07 6.22
C THR A 50 3.51 6.90 6.47
N VAL A 51 4.30 7.16 5.43
CA VAL A 51 5.55 7.95 5.53
C VAL A 51 5.24 9.38 5.93
N GLN A 52 5.93 9.86 6.97
CA GLN A 52 5.73 11.20 7.50
C GLN A 52 6.27 12.28 6.55
N SER A 53 5.52 13.36 6.41
CA SER A 53 5.89 14.55 5.66
C SER A 53 7.20 15.16 6.18
N GLY A 54 7.99 15.77 5.28
CA GLY A 54 9.27 16.41 5.62
C GLY A 54 10.43 15.44 5.84
N THR A 55 10.23 14.15 5.58
CA THR A 55 11.28 13.13 5.64
C THR A 55 11.97 12.96 4.29
N LYS A 56 13.17 12.39 4.28
CA LYS A 56 13.86 12.09 3.01
C LYS A 56 13.09 11.12 2.15
N THR A 57 12.40 10.16 2.74
CA THR A 57 11.53 9.22 2.01
C THR A 57 10.36 9.96 1.37
N ALA A 58 9.69 10.87 2.11
CA ALA A 58 8.62 11.69 1.58
C ALA A 58 9.09 12.57 0.40
N GLU A 59 10.27 13.22 0.52
CA GLU A 59 10.88 13.98 -0.59
C GLU A 59 11.14 13.10 -1.82
N CYS A 60 11.52 11.83 -1.64
CA CYS A 60 11.71 10.89 -2.74
C CYS A 60 10.39 10.51 -3.40
N ILE A 61 9.33 10.31 -2.61
CA ILE A 61 7.98 10.03 -3.12
C ILE A 61 7.45 11.23 -3.90
N GLU A 62 7.60 12.46 -3.39
CA GLU A 62 7.22 13.68 -4.09
C GLU A 62 7.90 13.79 -5.45
N LYS A 63 9.23 13.59 -5.48
CA LYS A 63 10.00 13.57 -6.74
C LYS A 63 9.59 12.45 -7.69
N PHE A 64 9.17 11.31 -7.16
CA PHE A 64 8.62 10.23 -8.01
C PHE A 64 7.32 10.69 -8.67
N CYS A 65 6.40 11.30 -7.92
CA CYS A 65 5.15 11.84 -8.46
C CYS A 65 5.39 12.87 -9.57
N GLU A 66 6.30 13.84 -9.33
CA GLU A 66 6.70 14.85 -10.31
C GLU A 66 7.27 14.21 -11.58
N LYS A 67 8.18 13.24 -11.43
CA LYS A 67 8.81 12.57 -12.58
C LYS A 67 7.82 11.75 -13.40
N VAL A 68 6.84 11.13 -12.77
CA VAL A 68 5.79 10.39 -13.49
C VAL A 68 4.91 11.34 -14.31
N GLU A 69 4.54 12.49 -13.73
CA GLU A 69 3.77 13.50 -14.44
C GLU A 69 4.57 14.04 -15.63
N GLU A 70 5.85 14.39 -15.43
CA GLU A 70 6.75 14.85 -16.51
C GLU A 70 6.94 13.78 -17.60
N ALA A 71 7.26 12.54 -17.22
CA ALA A 71 7.52 11.45 -18.17
C ALA A 71 6.28 11.04 -18.98
N SER A 72 5.09 11.32 -18.46
CA SER A 72 3.82 11.05 -19.13
C SER A 72 3.28 12.23 -19.93
N ASP A 73 4.03 13.35 -20.04
CA ASP A 73 3.56 14.61 -20.64
C ASP A 73 2.23 15.08 -20.00
N GLY A 74 2.10 14.93 -18.67
CA GLY A 74 0.91 15.31 -17.90
C GLY A 74 -0.30 14.37 -18.08
N ARG A 75 -0.17 13.25 -18.78
CA ARG A 75 -1.27 12.28 -18.98
C ARG A 75 -1.53 11.43 -17.75
N LEU A 76 -0.55 11.26 -16.86
CA LEU A 76 -0.67 10.58 -15.58
C LEU A 76 -0.31 11.55 -14.46
N LYS A 77 -1.27 11.80 -13.57
CA LYS A 77 -1.09 12.63 -12.38
C LYS A 77 -1.14 11.75 -11.15
N ILE A 78 -0.22 11.97 -10.20
CA ILE A 78 -0.23 11.30 -8.91
C ILE A 78 -0.48 12.35 -7.82
N GLU A 79 -1.56 12.17 -7.06
CA GLU A 79 -1.87 12.98 -5.89
C GLU A 79 -1.31 12.28 -4.65
N ASN A 80 -0.35 12.94 -3.98
CA ASN A 80 0.35 12.40 -2.82
C ASN A 80 -0.42 12.67 -1.52
N TYR A 81 -0.64 11.61 -0.71
CA TYR A 81 -1.33 11.61 0.58
C TYR A 81 -0.44 10.95 1.65
N PRO A 82 0.50 11.70 2.25
CA PRO A 82 1.38 11.21 3.31
C PRO A 82 0.66 11.11 4.67
N ASP A 83 1.42 10.77 5.74
CA ASP A 83 0.99 10.85 7.13
C ASP A 83 -0.27 10.02 7.46
N SER A 84 -0.48 8.88 6.77
CA SER A 84 -1.67 8.03 6.94
C SER A 84 -3.00 8.77 6.68
N GLN A 85 -3.03 9.81 5.83
CA GLN A 85 -4.24 10.61 5.57
C GLN A 85 -5.41 9.80 5.00
N LEU A 86 -5.13 8.70 4.30
CA LEU A 86 -6.16 7.85 3.69
C LEU A 86 -6.25 6.46 4.34
N GLY A 87 -5.59 6.26 5.45
CA GLY A 87 -5.55 5.01 6.22
C GLY A 87 -4.14 4.55 6.54
N ASP A 88 -4.03 3.45 7.26
CA ASP A 88 -2.78 2.74 7.44
C ASP A 88 -2.49 1.78 6.28
N ASP A 89 -1.35 1.09 6.32
CA ASP A 89 -0.92 0.19 5.23
C ASP A 89 -1.94 -0.93 4.99
N ASP A 90 -2.61 -1.45 6.04
CA ASP A 90 -3.63 -2.50 5.91
C ASP A 90 -4.85 -1.97 5.14
N GLU A 91 -5.36 -0.80 5.54
CA GLU A 91 -6.53 -0.16 4.93
C GLU A 91 -6.26 0.27 3.48
N ILE A 92 -5.06 0.81 3.19
CA ILE A 92 -4.68 1.25 1.84
C ILE A 92 -4.52 0.05 0.91
N CYS A 93 -3.80 -0.99 1.33
CA CYS A 93 -3.62 -2.21 0.55
C CYS A 93 -4.96 -2.90 0.24
N ASP A 94 -5.87 -2.95 1.22
CA ASP A 94 -7.22 -3.49 1.02
C ASP A 94 -8.02 -2.69 0.00
N GLN A 95 -7.91 -1.36 0.01
CA GLN A 95 -8.56 -0.51 -0.99
C GLN A 95 -7.99 -0.79 -2.40
N ILE A 96 -6.66 -0.91 -2.54
CA ILE A 96 -6.01 -1.24 -3.81
C ILE A 96 -6.46 -2.61 -4.31
N TYR A 97 -6.44 -3.61 -3.43
CA TYR A 97 -6.87 -4.97 -3.76
C TYR A 97 -8.33 -5.02 -4.23
N ASN A 98 -9.19 -4.19 -3.66
CA ASN A 98 -10.59 -4.05 -4.06
C ASN A 98 -10.79 -3.13 -5.28
N GLY A 99 -9.72 -2.73 -5.97
CA GLY A 99 -9.76 -2.03 -7.26
C GLY A 99 -9.74 -0.51 -7.17
N ALA A 100 -9.35 0.09 -6.04
CA ALA A 100 -9.11 1.52 -5.99
C ALA A 100 -7.90 1.90 -6.85
N ALA A 101 -8.02 3.00 -7.60
CA ALA A 101 -6.93 3.54 -8.41
C ALA A 101 -5.92 4.28 -7.51
N MET A 102 -5.16 3.51 -6.76
CA MET A 102 -4.23 3.99 -5.73
C MET A 102 -2.86 3.30 -5.84
N LEU A 103 -1.86 3.96 -5.25
CA LEU A 103 -0.53 3.43 -4.99
C LEU A 103 -0.29 3.46 -3.47
N ASP A 104 0.57 2.56 -3.00
CA ASP A 104 1.09 2.56 -1.64
C ASP A 104 2.61 2.40 -1.64
N TYR A 105 3.26 2.88 -0.59
CA TYR A 105 4.65 2.60 -0.26
C TYR A 105 4.70 1.77 1.02
N VAL A 106 4.74 0.47 0.87
CA VAL A 106 4.48 -0.49 1.94
C VAL A 106 5.64 -1.47 2.14
N ASP A 107 5.77 -2.00 3.35
CA ASP A 107 6.72 -3.06 3.67
C ASP A 107 6.40 -4.33 2.85
N PRO A 108 7.40 -4.97 2.21
CA PRO A 108 7.19 -6.21 1.46
C PRO A 108 6.49 -7.32 2.25
N ALA A 109 6.65 -7.35 3.57
CA ALA A 109 5.94 -8.32 4.41
C ALA A 109 4.42 -8.21 4.29
N LYS A 110 3.88 -7.02 4.02
CA LYS A 110 2.43 -6.84 3.83
C LYS A 110 1.93 -7.57 2.59
N MET A 111 2.78 -7.74 1.59
CA MET A 111 2.42 -8.47 0.37
C MET A 111 2.21 -9.96 0.61
N GLU A 112 2.64 -10.52 1.76
CA GLU A 112 2.35 -11.92 2.11
C GLU A 112 0.85 -12.24 2.18
N ASP A 113 0.02 -11.26 2.51
CA ASP A 113 -1.43 -11.41 2.58
C ASP A 113 -2.05 -11.67 1.20
N TYR A 114 -1.38 -11.25 0.13
CA TYR A 114 -1.81 -11.40 -1.26
C TYR A 114 -1.02 -12.48 -2.00
N TYR A 115 0.24 -12.63 -1.67
CA TYR A 115 1.13 -13.67 -2.21
C TYR A 115 2.19 -14.04 -1.17
N ALA A 116 2.01 -15.18 -0.51
CA ALA A 116 2.76 -15.60 0.68
C ALA A 116 4.29 -15.64 0.48
N ASP A 117 4.77 -15.91 -0.73
CA ASP A 117 6.21 -16.01 -1.02
C ASP A 117 6.95 -14.66 -0.84
N TYR A 118 6.23 -13.52 -0.82
CA TYR A 118 6.82 -12.22 -0.53
C TYR A 118 7.41 -12.11 0.88
N SER A 119 6.97 -12.95 1.82
CA SER A 119 7.50 -12.98 3.17
C SER A 119 9.02 -13.23 3.24
N ILE A 120 9.60 -13.85 2.22
CA ILE A 120 11.05 -14.10 2.16
C ILE A 120 11.88 -12.82 2.14
N LEU A 121 11.35 -11.74 1.56
CA LEU A 121 12.07 -10.46 1.43
C LEU A 121 12.33 -9.76 2.77
N VAL A 122 11.60 -10.11 3.81
CA VAL A 122 11.75 -9.54 5.17
C VAL A 122 12.36 -10.54 6.15
N THR A 123 12.82 -11.69 5.66
CA THR A 123 13.54 -12.66 6.49
C THR A 123 14.82 -12.03 7.03
N PRO A 124 15.06 -12.05 8.34
CA PRO A 124 16.27 -11.49 8.93
C PRO A 124 17.54 -12.07 8.30
N TYR A 125 18.49 -11.17 7.97
CA TYR A 125 19.79 -11.55 7.40
C TYR A 125 19.72 -12.29 6.04
N PHE A 126 18.61 -12.16 5.32
CA PHE A 126 18.47 -12.77 3.98
C PHE A 126 19.30 -12.02 2.93
N PHE A 127 19.40 -10.69 3.07
CA PHE A 127 20.25 -9.84 2.24
C PHE A 127 21.34 -9.19 3.09
N ASP A 128 22.56 -9.15 2.57
CA ASP A 128 23.70 -8.51 3.21
C ASP A 128 23.84 -7.02 2.84
N SER A 129 23.20 -6.57 1.75
CA SER A 129 23.32 -5.19 1.26
C SER A 129 22.11 -4.70 0.49
N ALA A 130 22.01 -3.38 0.34
CA ALA A 130 21.00 -2.74 -0.51
C ALA A 130 21.17 -3.09 -2.00
N ASP A 131 22.39 -3.37 -2.44
CA ASP A 131 22.66 -3.74 -3.83
C ASP A 131 22.16 -5.16 -4.12
N GLU A 132 22.31 -6.09 -3.19
CA GLU A 132 21.73 -7.43 -3.31
C GLU A 132 20.19 -7.41 -3.40
N ILE A 133 19.52 -6.54 -2.63
CA ILE A 133 18.08 -6.36 -2.74
C ILE A 133 17.70 -5.92 -4.16
N LYS A 134 18.44 -4.97 -4.74
CA LYS A 134 18.18 -4.51 -6.11
C LYS A 134 18.46 -5.61 -7.13
N GLU A 135 19.57 -6.33 -7.00
CA GLU A 135 19.91 -7.44 -7.89
C GLU A 135 18.84 -8.53 -7.83
N PHE A 136 18.38 -8.88 -6.63
CA PHE A 136 17.30 -9.84 -6.43
C PHE A 136 15.99 -9.37 -7.07
N ALA A 137 15.58 -8.14 -6.84
CA ALA A 137 14.32 -7.59 -7.35
C ALA A 137 14.23 -7.66 -8.89
N TRP A 138 15.36 -7.49 -9.59
CA TRP A 138 15.43 -7.55 -11.06
C TRP A 138 15.93 -8.89 -11.59
N SER A 139 16.14 -9.88 -10.73
CA SER A 139 16.43 -11.27 -11.12
C SER A 139 15.18 -12.00 -11.62
N ASP A 140 15.36 -13.18 -12.20
CA ASP A 140 14.25 -14.04 -12.62
C ASP A 140 13.32 -14.37 -11.43
N LEU A 141 13.88 -14.61 -10.23
CA LEU A 141 13.11 -14.87 -9.02
C LEU A 141 12.30 -13.64 -8.55
N GLY A 142 12.91 -12.46 -8.56
CA GLY A 142 12.22 -11.22 -8.21
C GLY A 142 11.07 -10.92 -9.18
N GLN A 143 11.25 -11.19 -10.46
CA GLN A 143 10.20 -11.08 -11.46
C GLN A 143 9.09 -12.12 -11.25
N GLU A 144 9.44 -13.38 -10.95
CA GLU A 144 8.48 -14.44 -10.64
C GLU A 144 7.61 -14.07 -9.42
N LEU A 145 8.22 -13.52 -8.35
CA LEU A 145 7.48 -13.01 -7.20
C LEU A 145 6.51 -11.88 -7.60
N SER A 146 6.99 -10.91 -8.38
CA SER A 146 6.15 -9.81 -8.85
C SER A 146 4.99 -10.26 -9.72
N GLU A 147 5.21 -11.23 -10.61
CA GLU A 147 4.18 -11.84 -11.45
C GLU A 147 3.17 -12.65 -10.62
N GLY A 148 3.65 -13.41 -9.63
CA GLY A 148 2.81 -14.15 -8.69
C GLY A 148 1.88 -13.21 -7.91
N CYS A 149 2.41 -12.11 -7.40
CA CYS A 149 1.64 -11.07 -6.74
C CYS A 149 0.61 -10.44 -7.69
N ALA A 150 1.00 -10.10 -8.92
CA ALA A 150 0.11 -9.53 -9.91
C ALA A 150 -1.03 -10.47 -10.30
N ALA A 151 -0.75 -11.77 -10.40
CA ALA A 151 -1.76 -12.80 -10.64
C ALA A 151 -2.80 -12.90 -9.51
N ASN A 152 -2.43 -12.46 -8.30
CA ASN A 152 -3.31 -12.36 -7.13
C ASN A 152 -3.90 -10.96 -6.92
N GLY A 153 -3.80 -10.06 -7.90
CA GLY A 153 -4.49 -8.76 -7.91
C GLY A 153 -3.67 -7.57 -7.39
N MET A 154 -2.41 -7.79 -6.96
CA MET A 154 -1.55 -6.72 -6.45
C MET A 154 -0.30 -6.55 -7.34
N LYS A 155 -0.14 -5.37 -7.96
CA LYS A 155 1.00 -5.08 -8.84
C LYS A 155 2.10 -4.34 -8.08
N CYS A 156 3.25 -5.00 -7.91
CA CYS A 156 4.47 -4.36 -7.43
C CYS A 156 5.20 -3.67 -8.59
N LEU A 157 5.44 -2.36 -8.49
CA LEU A 157 5.98 -1.57 -9.60
C LEU A 157 7.50 -1.66 -9.72
N ASP A 158 8.20 -1.84 -8.61
CA ASP A 158 9.66 -1.92 -8.50
C ASP A 158 10.15 -3.31 -8.09
N ASN A 159 9.28 -4.33 -8.20
CA ASN A 159 9.50 -5.68 -7.71
C ASN A 159 9.91 -5.71 -6.22
N MET A 160 9.50 -4.70 -5.45
CA MET A 160 9.86 -4.50 -4.05
C MET A 160 11.37 -4.34 -3.80
N GLY A 161 12.10 -3.81 -4.78
CA GLY A 161 13.54 -3.56 -4.71
C GLY A 161 13.96 -2.30 -3.95
N GLY A 162 13.03 -1.60 -3.35
CA GLY A 162 13.28 -0.41 -2.54
C GLY A 162 13.99 -0.75 -1.22
N TYR A 163 15.10 -0.05 -0.91
CA TYR A 163 15.79 -0.20 0.36
C TYR A 163 15.31 0.84 1.36
N TYR A 164 14.68 0.38 2.44
CA TYR A 164 14.14 1.24 3.50
C TYR A 164 15.17 1.57 4.58
N GLY A 165 16.19 0.73 4.77
CA GLY A 165 17.27 0.91 5.74
C GLY A 165 17.51 -0.33 6.60
N ALA A 166 18.72 -0.39 7.20
CA ALA A 166 19.04 -1.44 8.17
C ALA A 166 18.20 -1.26 9.45
N ARG A 167 17.52 -2.33 9.83
CA ARG A 167 16.60 -2.33 10.99
C ARG A 167 17.39 -2.51 12.28
N GLN A 168 16.99 -1.79 13.31
CA GLN A 168 17.58 -1.80 14.65
C GLN A 168 16.47 -1.94 15.69
N ILE A 169 16.81 -2.43 16.87
CA ILE A 169 15.87 -2.51 18.00
C ILE A 169 16.00 -1.24 18.85
N MET A 170 14.87 -0.62 19.16
CA MET A 170 14.74 0.42 20.16
C MET A 170 13.86 -0.08 21.29
N SER A 171 14.29 0.06 22.54
CA SER A 171 13.63 -0.57 23.68
C SER A 171 13.66 0.33 24.92
N LYS A 172 12.68 0.16 25.81
CA LYS A 172 12.67 0.77 27.16
C LYS A 172 13.65 0.13 28.11
N LYS A 173 14.04 -1.11 27.83
CA LYS A 173 15.02 -1.88 28.60
C LYS A 173 16.28 -2.05 27.77
N GLU A 174 17.40 -2.22 28.45
CA GLU A 174 18.64 -2.59 27.79
C GLU A 174 18.52 -4.02 27.22
N ILE A 175 18.86 -4.16 25.94
CA ILE A 175 18.88 -5.45 25.22
C ILE A 175 20.26 -5.53 24.57
N ILE A 176 21.11 -6.43 25.05
CA ILE A 176 22.48 -6.64 24.58
C ILE A 176 22.62 -8.03 23.95
N THR A 177 21.94 -9.02 24.50
CA THR A 177 21.99 -10.41 24.05
C THR A 177 20.61 -10.90 23.61
N PRO A 178 20.53 -11.99 22.83
CA PRO A 178 19.25 -12.59 22.48
C PRO A 178 18.40 -13.00 23.69
N GLU A 179 19.05 -13.37 24.80
CA GLU A 179 18.37 -13.76 26.04
C GLU A 179 17.61 -12.61 26.68
N ASP A 180 18.06 -11.36 26.48
CA ASP A 180 17.40 -10.15 26.99
C ASP A 180 16.06 -9.88 26.27
N MET A 181 15.84 -10.51 25.12
CA MET A 181 14.59 -10.42 24.37
C MET A 181 13.45 -11.20 25.01
N LYS A 182 13.78 -12.14 25.90
CA LYS A 182 12.77 -13.00 26.49
C LYS A 182 11.70 -12.21 27.24
N ASP A 183 10.44 -12.54 26.93
CA ASP A 183 9.25 -11.95 27.53
C ASP A 183 9.09 -10.43 27.31
N VAL A 184 9.91 -9.81 26.44
CA VAL A 184 9.73 -8.41 26.02
C VAL A 184 8.45 -8.28 25.20
N LYS A 185 7.60 -7.32 25.54
CA LYS A 185 6.44 -6.96 24.71
C LYS A 185 6.94 -6.25 23.47
N PHE A 186 7.14 -6.99 22.40
CA PHE A 186 7.78 -6.54 21.19
C PHE A 186 6.76 -6.14 20.14
N ARG A 187 6.75 -4.86 19.75
CA ARG A 187 5.85 -4.39 18.69
C ARG A 187 6.26 -4.97 17.36
N VAL A 188 5.31 -5.54 16.65
CA VAL A 188 5.43 -5.96 15.25
C VAL A 188 4.23 -5.44 14.44
N PRO A 189 4.35 -5.30 13.11
CA PRO A 189 3.17 -5.16 12.26
C PRO A 189 2.33 -6.45 12.27
N SER A 190 1.12 -6.40 11.71
CA SER A 190 0.14 -7.50 11.74
C SER A 190 0.42 -8.60 10.72
N THR A 191 1.66 -8.81 10.30
CA THR A 191 2.04 -9.81 9.30
C THR A 191 2.58 -11.09 9.94
N THR A 192 2.40 -12.22 9.28
CA THR A 192 2.76 -13.55 9.81
C THR A 192 4.25 -13.68 10.05
N MET A 193 5.08 -13.19 9.10
CA MET A 193 6.53 -13.29 9.21
C MET A 193 7.07 -12.51 10.41
N TRP A 194 6.63 -11.27 10.62
CA TRP A 194 7.07 -10.45 11.74
C TRP A 194 6.67 -11.05 13.10
N VAL A 195 5.46 -11.59 13.19
CA VAL A 195 4.99 -12.28 14.40
C VAL A 195 5.81 -13.55 14.65
N ALA A 196 6.08 -14.35 13.62
CA ALA A 196 6.89 -15.55 13.73
C ALA A 196 8.34 -15.24 14.16
N MET A 197 8.94 -14.19 13.58
CA MET A 197 10.27 -13.71 13.95
C MET A 197 10.33 -13.30 15.43
N ALA A 198 9.41 -12.47 15.88
CA ALA A 198 9.39 -12.00 17.27
C ALA A 198 9.19 -13.18 18.26
N ASN A 199 8.32 -14.13 17.94
CA ASN A 199 8.14 -15.34 18.73
C ASN A 199 9.39 -16.21 18.75
N ALA A 200 10.12 -16.33 17.63
CA ALA A 200 11.39 -17.08 17.57
C ALA A 200 12.48 -16.44 18.46
N TRP A 201 12.43 -15.12 18.66
CA TRP A 201 13.31 -14.42 19.61
C TRP A 201 12.90 -14.59 21.08
N GLY A 202 11.80 -15.29 21.35
CA GLY A 202 11.26 -15.47 22.70
C GLY A 202 10.54 -14.27 23.27
N THR A 203 10.15 -13.31 22.42
CA THR A 203 9.40 -12.12 22.81
C THR A 203 7.90 -12.40 22.88
N ASN A 204 7.16 -11.49 23.51
CA ASN A 204 5.71 -11.43 23.41
C ASN A 204 5.34 -10.49 22.24
N ALA A 205 5.14 -11.06 21.05
CA ALA A 205 4.77 -10.29 19.88
C ALA A 205 3.44 -9.56 20.11
N THR A 206 3.43 -8.25 19.86
CA THR A 206 2.25 -7.39 20.00
C THR A 206 2.03 -6.66 18.68
N SER A 207 1.00 -7.06 17.95
CA SER A 207 0.65 -6.44 16.67
C SER A 207 0.00 -5.09 16.87
N VAL A 208 0.64 -4.04 16.35
CA VAL A 208 0.19 -2.65 16.43
C VAL A 208 0.56 -1.94 15.13
N ALA A 209 -0.36 -1.19 14.54
CA ALA A 209 -0.09 -0.36 13.37
C ALA A 209 1.04 0.64 13.65
N PHE A 210 1.83 1.01 12.62
CA PHE A 210 2.96 1.93 12.82
C PHE A 210 2.50 3.31 13.33
N SER A 211 1.37 3.80 12.84
CA SER A 211 0.73 5.05 13.27
C SER A 211 0.38 5.09 14.77
N GLU A 212 0.13 3.93 15.38
CA GLU A 212 -0.22 3.78 16.79
C GLU A 212 0.97 3.42 17.69
N ALA A 213 2.13 3.11 17.10
CA ALA A 213 3.27 2.55 17.81
C ALA A 213 3.81 3.47 18.92
N TYR A 214 3.87 4.79 18.69
CA TYR A 214 4.29 5.76 19.73
C TYR A 214 3.38 5.68 20.97
N THR A 215 2.08 5.67 20.76
CA THR A 215 1.10 5.57 21.83
C THR A 215 1.22 4.24 22.56
N ALA A 216 1.36 3.13 21.85
CA ALA A 216 1.53 1.80 22.41
C ALA A 216 2.81 1.70 23.27
N LEU A 217 3.91 2.23 22.78
CA LEU A 217 5.16 2.35 23.54
C LEU A 217 4.96 3.25 24.76
N SER A 218 4.44 4.45 24.60
CA SER A 218 4.24 5.41 25.70
C SER A 218 3.40 4.81 26.83
N GLN A 219 2.32 4.12 26.50
CA GLN A 219 1.40 3.51 27.46
C GLN A 219 1.88 2.16 28.03
N GLY A 220 2.98 1.61 27.53
CA GLY A 220 3.49 0.31 27.99
C GLY A 220 2.73 -0.91 27.49
N VAL A 221 1.97 -0.74 26.42
CA VAL A 221 1.40 -1.87 25.64
C VAL A 221 2.55 -2.64 25.00
N CYS A 222 3.57 -1.92 24.50
CA CYS A 222 4.83 -2.47 24.00
C CYS A 222 6.02 -1.91 24.80
N ASP A 223 7.10 -2.67 24.89
CA ASP A 223 8.36 -2.29 25.53
C ASP A 223 9.48 -2.05 24.52
N ALA A 224 9.36 -2.60 23.33
CA ALA A 224 10.36 -2.49 22.26
C ALA A 224 9.70 -2.51 20.88
N ILE A 225 10.44 -2.00 19.90
CA ILE A 225 10.10 -1.95 18.48
C ILE A 225 11.39 -2.10 17.67
N GLU A 226 11.28 -2.61 16.46
CA GLU A 226 12.36 -2.57 15.48
C GLU A 226 11.93 -1.74 14.27
N ASN A 227 12.87 -1.02 13.70
CA ASN A 227 12.71 -0.27 12.46
C ASN A 227 14.07 0.34 12.05
N PRO A 228 14.23 0.88 10.84
CA PRO A 228 15.37 1.72 10.54
C PRO A 228 15.42 2.94 11.47
N VAL A 229 16.61 3.27 11.93
CA VAL A 229 16.82 4.39 12.88
C VAL A 229 16.19 5.71 12.43
N PRO A 230 16.29 6.12 11.14
CA PRO A 230 15.62 7.35 10.69
C PRO A 230 14.10 7.32 10.91
N ALA A 231 13.44 6.22 10.62
CA ALA A 231 11.99 6.07 10.81
C ALA A 231 11.60 6.16 12.29
N MET A 232 12.38 5.52 13.16
CA MET A 232 12.15 5.57 14.61
C MET A 232 12.32 6.97 15.19
N LEU A 233 13.35 7.71 14.73
CA LEU A 233 13.60 9.09 15.16
C LEU A 233 12.51 10.05 14.69
N GLN A 234 12.02 9.87 13.46
CA GLN A 234 10.92 10.66 12.90
C GLN A 234 9.62 10.43 13.66
N ALA A 235 9.35 9.18 14.05
CA ALA A 235 8.20 8.82 14.88
C ALA A 235 8.39 9.17 16.37
N SER A 236 9.48 9.87 16.73
CA SER A 236 9.79 10.31 18.10
C SER A 236 9.90 9.17 19.12
N PHE A 237 10.22 7.94 18.70
CA PHE A 237 10.31 6.81 19.63
C PHE A 237 11.42 6.97 20.67
N GLN A 238 12.46 7.77 20.39
CA GLN A 238 13.51 8.12 21.36
C GLN A 238 12.99 8.88 22.59
N GLU A 239 11.78 9.42 22.55
CA GLU A 239 11.17 10.08 23.71
C GLU A 239 10.59 9.05 24.71
N VAL A 240 10.24 7.85 24.23
CA VAL A 240 9.57 6.79 25.01
C VAL A 240 10.40 5.52 25.15
N CYS A 241 11.50 5.39 24.39
CA CYS A 241 12.49 4.33 24.47
C CYS A 241 13.92 4.93 24.71
N LYS A 242 14.89 4.06 24.99
CA LYS A 242 16.29 4.44 25.21
C LYS A 242 17.18 3.91 24.11
#